data_116208e353bccb17393a89980c6dade3
#
_entry.id   116208e353bccb17393a89980c6dade3
#
_cell.length_a   1.000
_cell.length_b   1.000
_cell.length_c   1.000
_cell.angle_alpha   90.00
_cell.angle_beta   90.00
_cell.angle_gamma   90.00
#
_symmetry.space_group_name_H-M   'P 1'
#
loop_
_entity.id
_entity.type
_entity.pdbx_description
1 polymer ?
#
loop_
_entity_poly.entity_id
_entity_poly.type
_entity_poly.pdbx_seq_one_letter_code
_entity_poly.pdbx_strand_id
1 'polypeptide(L)'
;MSALICGSLAYDTVMVFPGRFKDHILPDRIHMLNVSFLAPKLTRYFGGCAGNIAYNLKLLGGEGYACGAVGHDFGPYSDWLARNGLSERFVQRFEDEYTAQAYITTDLDDNQITAFHPGAMNRSQTIPVPVDSGIRIGILAPDGREGMVTHAQQFADAGIPFIFDPGQAMPLFGQQDFDAFIDQATWITVNDYEAQLLQERTGLGATQIAARVSAFIVTRGAEGSVVHLPDGRQVDIPPVRPAQVVDPTGCGDAYRAGLLFGLLNDMDWETTGRIASLLGSIKIAQVGTQHHRLTPGEFRERFREAFGYRMD
;
A
#
# COMPACT_ATOMS: atom_id res chain seq x y z
N MET A 1 18.17 11.13 1.02
CA MET A 1 17.62 10.25 2.08
C MET A 1 16.57 9.39 1.44
N SER A 2 16.59 8.08 1.66
CA SER A 2 15.73 7.14 0.94
C SER A 2 14.91 6.27 1.88
N ALA A 3 13.78 5.75 1.37
CA ALA A 3 12.94 4.78 2.05
C ALA A 3 13.16 3.37 1.49
N LEU A 4 13.08 2.34 2.34
CA LEU A 4 12.91 0.95 1.93
C LEU A 4 11.45 0.55 2.07
N ILE A 5 10.88 0.02 1.01
CA ILE A 5 9.46 -0.31 0.92
C ILE A 5 9.36 -1.83 0.78
N CYS A 6 9.29 -2.54 1.91
CA CYS A 6 9.08 -3.98 1.95
C CYS A 6 7.61 -4.28 1.68
N GLY A 7 7.31 -5.08 0.66
CA GLY A 7 5.95 -5.38 0.28
C GLY A 7 5.85 -6.02 -1.10
N SER A 8 4.63 -6.32 -1.50
CA SER A 8 4.36 -7.00 -2.77
C SER A 8 4.69 -6.16 -4.00
N LEU A 9 5.15 -6.83 -5.04
CA LEU A 9 5.16 -6.41 -6.44
C LEU A 9 4.28 -7.40 -7.18
N ALA A 10 3.22 -6.95 -7.83
CA ALA A 10 2.20 -7.84 -8.39
C ALA A 10 1.64 -7.33 -9.71
N TYR A 11 1.05 -8.24 -10.48
CA TYR A 11 0.18 -7.87 -11.61
C TYR A 11 -1.28 -7.91 -11.18
N ASP A 12 -2.07 -6.95 -11.63
CA ASP A 12 -3.52 -6.95 -11.54
C ASP A 12 -4.10 -7.19 -12.94
N THR A 13 -4.56 -8.40 -13.19
CA THR A 13 -5.17 -8.81 -14.46
C THR A 13 -6.68 -8.69 -14.34
N VAL A 14 -7.23 -7.63 -14.92
CA VAL A 14 -8.66 -7.30 -14.88
C VAL A 14 -9.32 -7.76 -16.16
N MET A 15 -10.34 -8.61 -16.02
CA MET A 15 -11.21 -9.10 -17.08
C MET A 15 -12.62 -8.54 -16.91
N VAL A 16 -13.22 -8.06 -17.98
CA VAL A 16 -14.57 -7.49 -17.95
C VAL A 16 -15.55 -8.48 -18.60
N PHE A 17 -16.45 -9.02 -17.78
CA PHE A 17 -17.56 -9.84 -18.23
C PHE A 17 -18.74 -8.94 -18.60
N PRO A 18 -19.24 -8.98 -19.85
CA PRO A 18 -20.30 -8.10 -20.32
C PRO A 18 -21.72 -8.63 -19.95
N GLY A 19 -21.86 -9.19 -18.76
CA GLY A 19 -23.07 -9.71 -18.16
C GLY A 19 -23.09 -9.47 -16.66
N ARG A 20 -23.98 -10.15 -15.96
CA ARG A 20 -24.09 -10.07 -14.50
C ARG A 20 -23.86 -11.44 -13.89
N PHE A 21 -23.06 -11.53 -12.85
CA PHE A 21 -22.78 -12.81 -12.18
C PHE A 21 -24.05 -13.47 -11.64
N LYS A 22 -25.00 -12.68 -11.13
CA LYS A 22 -26.28 -13.16 -10.61
C LYS A 22 -27.13 -13.91 -11.64
N ASP A 23 -26.92 -13.67 -12.95
CA ASP A 23 -27.67 -14.35 -14.03
C ASP A 23 -27.05 -15.73 -14.37
N HIS A 24 -25.83 -16.00 -13.89
CA HIS A 24 -25.04 -17.21 -14.15
C HIS A 24 -24.76 -18.04 -12.91
N ILE A 25 -24.75 -17.44 -11.74
CA ILE A 25 -24.51 -18.11 -10.45
C ILE A 25 -25.87 -18.32 -9.78
N LEU A 26 -26.29 -19.58 -9.69
CA LEU A 26 -27.57 -19.98 -9.05
C LEU A 26 -27.32 -20.16 -7.54
N PRO A 27 -27.90 -19.32 -6.65
CA PRO A 27 -27.64 -19.36 -5.21
C PRO A 27 -27.93 -20.74 -4.60
N ASP A 28 -29.00 -21.40 -5.05
CA ASP A 28 -29.43 -22.71 -4.55
C ASP A 28 -28.53 -23.87 -5.00
N ARG A 29 -27.61 -23.65 -5.96
CA ARG A 29 -26.71 -24.65 -6.52
C ARG A 29 -25.24 -24.32 -6.36
N ILE A 30 -24.89 -23.43 -5.44
CA ILE A 30 -23.51 -22.95 -5.21
C ILE A 30 -22.55 -24.09 -4.83
N HIS A 31 -23.05 -25.19 -4.26
CA HIS A 31 -22.27 -26.39 -3.91
C HIS A 31 -21.80 -27.21 -5.13
N MET A 32 -22.33 -26.92 -6.33
CA MET A 32 -21.94 -27.55 -7.62
C MET A 32 -21.59 -26.48 -8.65
N LEU A 33 -20.89 -25.43 -8.24
CA LEU A 33 -20.58 -24.28 -9.09
C LEU A 33 -19.61 -24.69 -10.20
N ASN A 34 -20.07 -24.62 -11.44
CA ASN A 34 -19.26 -24.74 -12.66
C ASN A 34 -19.68 -23.64 -13.61
N VAL A 35 -19.05 -22.48 -13.50
CA VAL A 35 -19.38 -21.29 -14.27
C VAL A 35 -18.19 -20.86 -15.12
N SER A 36 -18.45 -20.53 -16.39
CA SER A 36 -17.48 -20.00 -17.31
C SER A 36 -17.96 -18.65 -17.82
N PHE A 37 -17.10 -17.63 -17.69
CA PHE A 37 -17.39 -16.29 -18.18
C PHE A 37 -16.56 -15.98 -19.42
N LEU A 38 -17.22 -15.59 -20.52
CA LEU A 38 -16.54 -15.05 -21.68
C LEU A 38 -16.26 -13.56 -21.43
N ALA A 39 -15.00 -13.22 -21.16
CA ALA A 39 -14.54 -11.85 -20.90
C ALA A 39 -13.68 -11.37 -22.08
N PRO A 40 -14.26 -10.63 -23.05
CA PRO A 40 -13.56 -10.22 -24.28
C PRO A 40 -12.51 -9.12 -24.03
N LYS A 41 -12.57 -8.43 -22.88
CA LYS A 41 -11.60 -7.39 -22.51
C LYS A 41 -10.75 -7.88 -21.34
N LEU A 42 -9.44 -7.85 -21.55
CA LEU A 42 -8.44 -8.11 -20.51
C LEU A 42 -7.46 -6.95 -20.49
N THR A 43 -7.17 -6.45 -19.29
CA THR A 43 -6.15 -5.43 -19.07
C THR A 43 -5.25 -5.86 -17.93
N ARG A 44 -3.94 -5.77 -18.11
CA ARG A 44 -2.97 -6.03 -17.05
C ARG A 44 -2.39 -4.71 -16.56
N TYR A 45 -2.46 -4.50 -15.26
CA TYR A 45 -1.86 -3.36 -14.58
C TYR A 45 -0.66 -3.81 -13.75
N PHE A 46 0.28 -2.90 -13.55
CA PHE A 46 1.36 -3.05 -12.60
C PHE A 46 0.86 -2.59 -11.23
N GLY A 47 1.02 -3.42 -10.22
CA GLY A 47 0.45 -3.24 -8.90
C GLY A 47 1.38 -3.79 -7.80
N GLY A 48 0.76 -4.16 -6.68
CA GLY A 48 1.48 -4.53 -5.47
C GLY A 48 1.88 -3.30 -4.65
N CYS A 49 1.74 -3.40 -3.32
CA CYS A 49 1.86 -2.25 -2.42
C CYS A 49 3.25 -1.59 -2.51
N ALA A 50 4.35 -2.38 -2.57
CA ALA A 50 5.68 -1.79 -2.67
C ALA A 50 5.90 -1.04 -3.98
N GLY A 51 5.44 -1.60 -5.11
CA GLY A 51 5.53 -0.93 -6.41
C GLY A 51 4.72 0.36 -6.46
N ASN A 52 3.51 0.33 -5.92
CA ASN A 52 2.61 1.48 -5.88
C ASN A 52 3.16 2.61 -5.00
N ILE A 53 3.65 2.28 -3.81
CA ILE A 53 4.24 3.26 -2.88
C ILE A 53 5.50 3.88 -3.47
N ALA A 54 6.41 3.06 -4.04
CA ALA A 54 7.63 3.56 -4.69
C ALA A 54 7.32 4.50 -5.85
N TYR A 55 6.35 4.13 -6.69
CA TYR A 55 5.89 4.97 -7.79
C TYR A 55 5.38 6.33 -7.31
N ASN A 56 4.49 6.34 -6.33
CA ASN A 56 3.91 7.56 -5.77
C ASN A 56 4.95 8.44 -5.07
N LEU A 57 5.88 7.85 -4.32
CA LEU A 57 6.96 8.58 -3.66
C LEU A 57 7.88 9.26 -4.69
N LYS A 58 8.15 8.59 -5.83
CA LYS A 58 8.92 9.16 -6.94
C LYS A 58 8.23 10.37 -7.57
N LEU A 59 6.91 10.36 -7.71
CA LEU A 59 6.15 11.50 -8.24
C LEU A 59 6.29 12.75 -7.37
N LEU A 60 6.48 12.59 -6.04
CA LEU A 60 6.76 13.69 -5.12
C LEU A 60 8.21 14.17 -5.18
N GLY A 61 9.09 13.47 -5.88
CA GLY A 61 10.54 13.71 -5.91
C GLY A 61 11.30 13.03 -4.78
N GLY A 62 10.65 12.15 -4.02
CA GLY A 62 11.28 11.31 -3.00
C GLY A 62 12.03 10.12 -3.61
N GLU A 63 12.92 9.51 -2.83
CA GLU A 63 13.65 8.32 -3.21
C GLU A 63 13.19 7.12 -2.36
N GLY A 64 12.65 6.11 -3.04
CA GLY A 64 12.18 4.88 -2.41
C GLY A 64 12.54 3.66 -3.23
N TYR A 65 12.94 2.61 -2.52
CA TYR A 65 13.31 1.33 -3.11
C TYR A 65 12.31 0.26 -2.71
N ALA A 66 11.64 -0.35 -3.70
CA ALA A 66 10.86 -1.54 -3.45
C ALA A 66 11.79 -2.70 -3.05
N CYS A 67 11.42 -3.41 -1.99
CA CYS A 67 12.08 -4.62 -1.51
C CYS A 67 11.04 -5.75 -1.52
N GLY A 68 11.19 -6.69 -2.44
CA GLY A 68 10.21 -7.75 -2.62
C GLY A 68 10.68 -8.83 -3.59
N ALA A 69 9.93 -9.94 -3.61
CA ALA A 69 10.21 -11.10 -4.43
C ALA A 69 9.31 -11.13 -5.68
N VAL A 70 9.91 -11.45 -6.83
CA VAL A 70 9.22 -11.53 -8.12
C VAL A 70 9.63 -12.79 -8.88
N GLY A 71 8.81 -13.20 -9.84
CA GLY A 71 9.05 -14.42 -10.63
C GLY A 71 9.73 -14.17 -11.98
N HIS A 72 9.87 -15.25 -12.73
CA HIS A 72 10.49 -15.26 -14.07
C HIS A 72 9.74 -14.37 -15.09
N ASP A 73 8.47 -14.10 -14.86
CA ASP A 73 7.58 -13.28 -15.73
C ASP A 73 7.63 -11.79 -15.44
N PHE A 74 8.53 -11.31 -14.58
CA PHE A 74 8.63 -9.91 -14.15
C PHE A 74 9.16 -8.96 -15.24
N GLY A 75 9.65 -9.44 -16.36
CA GLY A 75 10.24 -8.60 -17.42
C GLY A 75 9.43 -7.35 -17.81
N PRO A 76 8.13 -7.45 -18.15
CA PRO A 76 7.32 -6.27 -18.48
C PRO A 76 7.20 -5.25 -17.35
N TYR A 77 7.20 -5.68 -16.09
CA TYR A 77 7.16 -4.78 -14.94
C TYR A 77 8.53 -4.11 -14.74
N SER A 78 9.62 -4.87 -14.89
CA SER A 78 11.00 -4.34 -14.90
C SER A 78 11.15 -3.19 -15.90
N ASP A 79 10.70 -3.39 -17.15
CA ASP A 79 10.68 -2.35 -18.17
C ASP A 79 9.85 -1.12 -17.77
N TRP A 80 8.75 -1.34 -17.05
CA TRP A 80 7.91 -0.25 -16.54
C TRP A 80 8.64 0.54 -15.44
N LEU A 81 9.26 -0.15 -14.48
CA LEU A 81 10.03 0.49 -13.42
C LEU A 81 11.17 1.33 -14.01
N ALA A 82 11.93 0.77 -14.95
CA ALA A 82 13.02 1.48 -15.63
C ALA A 82 12.55 2.75 -16.32
N ARG A 83 11.44 2.67 -17.08
CA ARG A 83 10.84 3.84 -17.78
C ARG A 83 10.37 4.94 -16.83
N ASN A 84 10.02 4.60 -15.60
CA ASN A 84 9.61 5.56 -14.57
C ASN A 84 10.76 5.96 -13.62
N GLY A 85 11.99 5.51 -13.88
CA GLY A 85 13.17 5.82 -13.08
C GLY A 85 13.10 5.23 -11.67
N LEU A 86 12.45 4.07 -11.53
CA LEU A 86 12.37 3.29 -10.29
C LEU A 86 13.43 2.20 -10.30
N SER A 87 14.12 2.02 -9.18
CA SER A 87 15.22 1.07 -9.05
C SER A 87 14.73 -0.29 -8.57
N GLU A 88 15.29 -1.35 -9.15
CA GLU A 88 15.08 -2.75 -8.73
C GLU A 88 16.17 -3.25 -7.77
N ARG A 89 16.97 -2.34 -7.17
CA ARG A 89 18.17 -2.69 -6.38
C ARG A 89 17.92 -3.76 -5.31
N PHE A 90 16.72 -3.79 -4.72
CA PHE A 90 16.34 -4.72 -3.66
C PHE A 90 15.17 -5.64 -4.06
N VAL A 91 14.94 -5.79 -5.37
CA VAL A 91 13.98 -6.74 -5.92
C VAL A 91 14.72 -8.03 -6.26
N GLN A 92 14.29 -9.16 -5.70
CA GLN A 92 14.88 -10.46 -5.97
C GLN A 92 14.00 -11.27 -6.90
N ARG A 93 14.59 -11.81 -8.00
CA ARG A 93 13.89 -12.67 -8.94
C ARG A 93 14.12 -14.14 -8.61
N PHE A 94 13.03 -14.91 -8.66
CA PHE A 94 13.01 -16.36 -8.50
C PHE A 94 12.53 -17.00 -9.80
N GLU A 95 13.44 -17.69 -10.51
CA GLU A 95 13.16 -18.23 -11.84
C GLU A 95 12.22 -19.44 -11.84
N ASP A 96 12.01 -20.08 -10.70
CA ASP A 96 11.11 -21.22 -10.46
C ASP A 96 9.69 -20.80 -10.02
N GLU A 97 9.41 -19.48 -9.93
CA GLU A 97 8.14 -18.94 -9.48
C GLU A 97 7.56 -17.95 -10.50
N TYR A 98 6.26 -17.68 -10.39
CA TYR A 98 5.60 -16.54 -11.01
C TYR A 98 5.61 -15.32 -10.08
N THR A 99 5.59 -14.12 -10.64
CA THR A 99 5.30 -12.90 -9.88
C THR A 99 3.88 -12.98 -9.30
N ALA A 100 3.68 -12.40 -8.13
CA ALA A 100 2.35 -12.31 -7.52
C ALA A 100 1.33 -11.71 -8.51
N GLN A 101 0.11 -12.28 -8.55
CA GLN A 101 -0.90 -11.87 -9.52
C GLN A 101 -2.32 -11.98 -8.97
N ALA A 102 -3.07 -10.91 -9.11
CA ALA A 102 -4.52 -10.91 -8.93
C ALA A 102 -5.21 -11.10 -10.28
N TYR A 103 -6.08 -12.11 -10.37
CA TYR A 103 -6.99 -12.32 -11.50
C TYR A 103 -8.37 -11.83 -11.07
N ILE A 104 -8.81 -10.71 -11.62
CA ILE A 104 -10.01 -10.01 -11.22
C ILE A 104 -11.00 -10.06 -12.38
N THR A 105 -12.15 -10.66 -12.17
CA THR A 105 -13.26 -10.59 -13.14
C THR A 105 -14.33 -9.67 -12.59
N THR A 106 -14.70 -8.64 -13.37
CA THR A 106 -15.77 -7.69 -13.02
C THR A 106 -16.98 -7.90 -13.88
N ASP A 107 -18.17 -7.65 -13.34
CA ASP A 107 -19.45 -7.71 -14.08
C ASP A 107 -20.04 -6.30 -14.31
N LEU A 108 -21.23 -6.21 -14.93
CA LEU A 108 -21.91 -4.95 -15.22
C LEU A 108 -22.49 -4.23 -13.99
N ASP A 109 -22.58 -4.91 -12.86
CA ASP A 109 -23.03 -4.35 -11.59
C ASP A 109 -21.82 -4.03 -10.66
N ASP A 110 -20.58 -3.96 -11.22
CA ASP A 110 -19.32 -3.74 -10.53
C ASP A 110 -18.98 -4.79 -9.44
N ASN A 111 -19.62 -5.96 -9.48
CA ASN A 111 -19.22 -7.08 -8.64
C ASN A 111 -17.91 -7.68 -9.14
N GLN A 112 -17.11 -8.21 -8.21
CA GLN A 112 -15.79 -8.77 -8.52
C GLN A 112 -15.65 -10.19 -7.99
N ILE A 113 -15.06 -11.05 -8.82
CA ILE A 113 -14.54 -12.34 -8.41
C ILE A 113 -13.03 -12.28 -8.58
N THR A 114 -12.28 -12.42 -7.48
CA THR A 114 -10.83 -12.32 -7.48
C THR A 114 -10.19 -13.63 -7.03
N ALA A 115 -9.22 -14.11 -7.82
CA ALA A 115 -8.28 -15.15 -7.43
C ALA A 115 -6.89 -14.54 -7.31
N PHE A 116 -6.26 -14.67 -6.14
CA PHE A 116 -4.91 -14.17 -5.92
C PHE A 116 -3.90 -15.31 -5.86
N HIS A 117 -2.87 -15.22 -6.71
CA HIS A 117 -1.74 -16.12 -6.71
C HIS A 117 -0.52 -15.40 -6.13
N PRO A 118 0.00 -15.79 -4.95
CA PRO A 118 1.10 -15.10 -4.31
C PRO A 118 2.46 -15.34 -4.99
N GLY A 119 2.68 -16.50 -5.60
CA GLY A 119 3.94 -16.85 -6.28
C GLY A 119 5.17 -16.54 -5.44
N ALA A 120 6.15 -15.90 -6.06
CA ALA A 120 7.41 -15.52 -5.44
C ALA A 120 7.26 -14.62 -4.20
N MET A 121 6.16 -13.91 -4.03
CA MET A 121 5.88 -13.10 -2.84
C MET A 121 6.05 -13.90 -1.54
N ASN A 122 5.71 -15.19 -1.55
CA ASN A 122 5.89 -16.07 -0.40
C ASN A 122 7.37 -16.37 -0.05
N ARG A 123 8.33 -15.85 -0.82
CA ARG A 123 9.78 -16.01 -0.58
C ARG A 123 10.45 -14.71 -0.11
N SER A 124 9.69 -13.65 0.14
CA SER A 124 10.22 -12.33 0.53
C SER A 124 11.05 -12.37 1.82
N GLN A 125 10.80 -13.30 2.75
CA GLN A 125 11.62 -13.52 3.95
C GLN A 125 13.10 -13.83 3.66
N THR A 126 13.43 -14.25 2.45
CA THR A 126 14.81 -14.55 2.07
C THR A 126 15.58 -13.30 1.62
N ILE A 127 14.91 -12.17 1.46
CA ILE A 127 15.51 -10.90 1.03
C ILE A 127 15.84 -10.10 2.29
N PRO A 128 17.13 -9.82 2.57
CA PRO A 128 17.49 -9.09 3.79
C PRO A 128 17.18 -7.59 3.66
N VAL A 129 16.77 -6.98 4.77
CA VAL A 129 16.77 -5.52 4.91
C VAL A 129 18.22 -5.03 4.82
N PRO A 130 18.56 -4.15 3.87
CA PRO A 130 19.95 -3.74 3.64
C PRO A 130 20.43 -2.78 4.73
N VAL A 131 21.31 -3.24 5.59
CA VAL A 131 22.02 -2.38 6.58
C VAL A 131 23.10 -1.60 5.84
N ASP A 132 23.41 -0.39 6.27
CA ASP A 132 24.46 0.50 5.70
C ASP A 132 24.20 0.96 4.25
N SER A 133 22.97 0.91 3.77
CA SER A 133 22.59 1.27 2.40
C SER A 133 22.14 2.74 2.22
N GLY A 134 22.15 3.53 3.29
CA GLY A 134 21.62 4.91 3.30
C GLY A 134 20.08 4.97 3.42
N ILE A 135 19.44 3.87 3.77
CA ILE A 135 18.01 3.82 4.09
C ILE A 135 17.79 4.52 5.43
N ARG A 136 16.91 5.51 5.43
CA ARG A 136 16.55 6.28 6.61
C ARG A 136 15.28 5.80 7.29
N ILE A 137 14.31 5.35 6.50
CA ILE A 137 12.98 4.93 6.97
C ILE A 137 12.56 3.69 6.20
N GLY A 138 11.92 2.75 6.88
CA GLY A 138 11.24 1.61 6.27
C GLY A 138 9.73 1.78 6.22
N ILE A 139 9.07 1.03 5.34
CA ILE A 139 7.66 0.69 5.46
C ILE A 139 7.49 -0.80 5.23
N LEU A 140 6.74 -1.42 6.11
CA LEU A 140 6.33 -2.82 6.03
C LEU A 140 4.90 -2.85 5.52
N ALA A 141 4.75 -2.91 4.20
CA ALA A 141 3.48 -2.99 3.48
C ALA A 141 3.05 -4.46 3.28
N PRO A 142 1.80 -4.72 2.88
CA PRO A 142 1.28 -6.08 2.68
C PRO A 142 2.16 -6.96 1.80
N ASP A 143 2.53 -8.12 2.35
CA ASP A 143 3.39 -9.13 1.74
C ASP A 143 3.06 -10.53 2.30
N GLY A 144 3.84 -11.55 1.96
CA GLY A 144 3.77 -12.86 2.60
C GLY A 144 4.03 -12.76 4.11
N ARG A 145 3.30 -13.57 4.91
CA ARG A 145 3.34 -13.52 6.38
C ARG A 145 4.77 -13.58 6.92
N GLU A 146 5.55 -14.57 6.46
CA GLU A 146 6.92 -14.78 6.94
C GLU A 146 7.84 -13.62 6.54
N GLY A 147 7.62 -13.03 5.36
CA GLY A 147 8.34 -11.83 4.92
C GLY A 147 8.09 -10.66 5.85
N MET A 148 6.83 -10.39 6.17
CA MET A 148 6.48 -9.28 7.05
C MET A 148 7.06 -9.45 8.45
N VAL A 149 6.98 -10.65 9.04
CA VAL A 149 7.57 -10.94 10.37
C VAL A 149 9.10 -10.77 10.34
N THR A 150 9.75 -11.32 9.33
CA THR A 150 11.22 -11.25 9.20
C THR A 150 11.72 -9.83 8.99
N HIS A 151 11.08 -9.08 8.09
CA HIS A 151 11.48 -7.70 7.81
C HIS A 151 11.23 -6.77 8.98
N ALA A 152 10.12 -6.94 9.74
CA ALA A 152 9.89 -6.16 10.96
C ALA A 152 11.03 -6.35 11.97
N GLN A 153 11.42 -7.60 12.21
CA GLN A 153 12.54 -7.90 13.11
C GLN A 153 13.85 -7.31 12.60
N GLN A 154 14.13 -7.41 11.30
CA GLN A 154 15.36 -6.87 10.71
C GLN A 154 15.42 -5.34 10.78
N PHE A 155 14.30 -4.63 10.58
CA PHE A 155 14.22 -3.19 10.78
C PHE A 155 14.52 -2.82 12.24
N ALA A 156 13.91 -3.52 13.19
CA ALA A 156 14.11 -3.30 14.61
C ALA A 156 15.59 -3.56 15.01
N ASP A 157 16.18 -4.67 14.58
CA ASP A 157 17.58 -5.04 14.88
C ASP A 157 18.57 -4.04 14.27
N ALA A 158 18.26 -3.49 13.09
CA ALA A 158 19.07 -2.49 12.41
C ALA A 158 18.88 -1.06 12.97
N GLY A 159 17.91 -0.86 13.86
CA GLY A 159 17.54 0.49 14.35
C GLY A 159 16.99 1.41 13.27
N ILE A 160 16.44 0.86 12.20
CA ILE A 160 15.80 1.63 11.12
C ILE A 160 14.35 1.85 11.49
N PRO A 161 13.89 3.11 11.71
CA PRO A 161 12.49 3.38 12.00
C PRO A 161 11.62 2.99 10.82
N PHE A 162 10.46 2.36 11.09
CA PHE A 162 9.58 1.93 10.03
C PHE A 162 8.09 2.12 10.34
N ILE A 163 7.30 2.24 9.27
CA ILE A 163 5.85 2.24 9.31
C ILE A 163 5.38 0.78 9.18
N PHE A 164 4.54 0.32 10.11
CA PHE A 164 3.78 -0.92 9.94
C PHE A 164 2.45 -0.63 9.26
N ASP A 165 2.24 -1.23 8.09
CA ASP A 165 1.04 -1.15 7.26
C ASP A 165 0.54 -2.57 6.96
N PRO A 166 -0.30 -3.15 7.82
CA PRO A 166 -0.76 -4.53 7.63
C PRO A 166 -1.69 -4.70 6.43
N GLY A 167 -2.51 -3.68 6.09
CA GLY A 167 -3.45 -3.71 4.98
C GLY A 167 -4.21 -5.03 4.86
N GLN A 168 -4.36 -5.54 3.65
CA GLN A 168 -5.05 -6.81 3.40
C GLN A 168 -4.33 -8.06 3.96
N ALA A 169 -3.13 -7.96 4.49
CA ALA A 169 -2.44 -9.07 5.14
C ALA A 169 -2.91 -9.34 6.58
N MET A 170 -3.72 -8.45 7.18
CA MET A 170 -4.20 -8.60 8.56
C MET A 170 -4.77 -9.99 8.90
N PRO A 171 -5.54 -10.67 8.04
CA PRO A 171 -6.05 -12.01 8.35
C PRO A 171 -4.99 -13.08 8.58
N LEU A 172 -3.75 -12.84 8.13
CA LEU A 172 -2.62 -13.77 8.29
C LEU A 172 -2.03 -13.78 9.71
N PHE A 173 -2.39 -12.80 10.57
CA PHE A 173 -1.74 -12.54 11.84
C PHE A 173 -2.66 -12.81 13.03
N GLY A 174 -2.06 -13.41 14.07
CA GLY A 174 -2.67 -13.55 15.38
C GLY A 174 -2.31 -12.42 16.34
N GLN A 175 -2.86 -12.46 17.55
CA GLN A 175 -2.61 -11.45 18.59
C GLN A 175 -1.11 -11.27 18.86
N GLN A 176 -0.36 -12.36 19.01
CA GLN A 176 1.07 -12.30 19.32
C GLN A 176 1.88 -11.61 18.21
N ASP A 177 1.50 -11.82 16.94
CA ASP A 177 2.14 -11.16 15.81
C ASP A 177 1.88 -9.64 15.88
N PHE A 178 0.63 -9.22 16.13
CA PHE A 178 0.28 -7.80 16.25
C PHE A 178 0.97 -7.14 17.44
N ASP A 179 1.05 -7.80 18.59
CA ASP A 179 1.77 -7.29 19.75
C ASP A 179 3.24 -7.04 19.41
N ALA A 180 3.88 -7.98 18.70
CA ALA A 180 5.27 -7.85 18.26
C ALA A 180 5.45 -6.71 17.25
N PHE A 181 4.56 -6.58 16.26
CA PHE A 181 4.62 -5.48 15.28
C PHE A 181 4.44 -4.12 15.94
N ILE A 182 3.52 -3.99 16.93
CA ILE A 182 3.31 -2.73 17.65
C ILE A 182 4.56 -2.36 18.47
N ASP A 183 5.25 -3.35 19.07
CA ASP A 183 6.47 -3.09 19.84
C ASP A 183 7.68 -2.73 18.97
N GLN A 184 7.73 -3.21 17.73
CA GLN A 184 8.85 -3.00 16.81
C GLN A 184 8.67 -1.75 15.95
N ALA A 185 7.43 -1.43 15.56
CA ALA A 185 7.14 -0.34 14.64
C ALA A 185 7.35 1.04 15.29
N THR A 186 7.85 1.98 14.51
CA THR A 186 7.91 3.40 14.91
C THR A 186 6.57 4.08 14.68
N TRP A 187 5.91 3.77 13.58
CA TRP A 187 4.59 4.27 13.23
C TRP A 187 3.69 3.15 12.73
N ILE A 188 2.39 3.30 12.89
CA ILE A 188 1.39 2.36 12.36
C ILE A 188 0.42 3.15 11.50
N THR A 189 0.09 2.62 10.32
CA THR A 189 -0.93 3.19 9.44
C THR A 189 -1.93 2.13 9.01
N VAL A 190 -3.21 2.42 9.17
CA VAL A 190 -4.34 1.53 8.87
C VAL A 190 -5.52 2.34 8.34
N ASN A 191 -6.49 1.69 7.71
CA ASN A 191 -7.80 2.30 7.51
C ASN A 191 -8.70 2.08 8.74
N ASP A 192 -9.92 2.63 8.73
CA ASP A 192 -10.88 2.55 9.83
C ASP A 192 -11.29 1.10 10.15
N TYR A 193 -11.54 0.28 9.13
CA TYR A 193 -11.84 -1.14 9.29
C TYR A 193 -10.63 -1.91 9.86
N GLU A 194 -9.45 -1.69 9.34
CA GLU A 194 -8.20 -2.29 9.82
C GLU A 194 -7.90 -1.84 11.26
N ALA A 195 -8.17 -0.57 11.60
CA ALA A 195 -8.02 -0.06 12.95
C ALA A 195 -8.94 -0.78 13.94
N GLN A 196 -10.21 -0.99 13.57
CA GLN A 196 -11.14 -1.76 14.39
C GLN A 196 -10.65 -3.19 14.58
N LEU A 197 -10.25 -3.86 13.51
CA LEU A 197 -9.75 -5.23 13.57
C LEU A 197 -8.48 -5.36 14.43
N LEU A 198 -7.54 -4.41 14.31
CA LEU A 198 -6.34 -4.36 15.14
C LEU A 198 -6.69 -4.23 16.63
N GLN A 199 -7.64 -3.34 16.97
CA GLN A 199 -8.12 -3.16 18.35
C GLN A 199 -8.82 -4.42 18.89
N GLU A 200 -9.66 -5.07 18.08
CA GLU A 200 -10.32 -6.33 18.47
C GLU A 200 -9.32 -7.46 18.70
N ARG A 201 -8.31 -7.58 17.83
CA ARG A 201 -7.30 -8.65 17.93
C ARG A 201 -6.32 -8.47 19.09
N THR A 202 -5.97 -7.23 19.43
CA THR A 202 -5.01 -6.92 20.51
C THR A 202 -5.68 -6.63 21.85
N GLY A 203 -6.95 -6.28 21.86
CA GLY A 203 -7.64 -5.76 23.04
C GLY A 203 -7.22 -4.33 23.42
N LEU A 204 -6.44 -3.64 22.59
CA LEU A 204 -5.94 -2.29 22.84
C LEU A 204 -6.82 -1.25 22.12
N GLY A 205 -7.21 -0.18 22.80
CA GLY A 205 -7.83 0.98 22.17
C GLY A 205 -6.81 1.84 21.42
N ALA A 206 -7.30 2.74 20.53
CA ALA A 206 -6.44 3.60 19.71
C ALA A 206 -5.40 4.40 20.52
N THR A 207 -5.80 4.95 21.67
CA THR A 207 -4.89 5.67 22.58
C THR A 207 -3.80 4.79 23.16
N GLN A 208 -4.14 3.52 23.45
CA GLN A 208 -3.16 2.57 24.00
C GLN A 208 -2.16 2.11 22.94
N ILE A 209 -2.61 1.93 21.69
CA ILE A 209 -1.72 1.66 20.55
C ILE A 209 -0.81 2.86 20.32
N ALA A 210 -1.37 4.08 20.25
CA ALA A 210 -0.61 5.31 20.06
C ALA A 210 0.44 5.56 21.14
N ALA A 211 0.19 5.14 22.38
CA ALA A 211 1.15 5.26 23.48
C ALA A 211 2.41 4.36 23.31
N ARG A 212 2.35 3.34 22.44
CA ARG A 212 3.45 2.39 22.19
C ARG A 212 4.27 2.74 20.95
N VAL A 213 3.82 3.69 20.12
CA VAL A 213 4.46 4.10 18.86
C VAL A 213 4.60 5.62 18.80
N SER A 214 5.37 6.13 17.84
CA SER A 214 5.49 7.59 17.65
C SER A 214 4.26 8.24 17.03
N ALA A 215 3.48 7.49 16.25
CA ALA A 215 2.13 7.87 15.82
C ALA A 215 1.34 6.67 15.32
N PHE A 216 0.03 6.68 15.57
CA PHE A 216 -0.95 5.74 15.03
C PHE A 216 -1.89 6.50 14.09
N ILE A 217 -1.80 6.22 12.79
CA ILE A 217 -2.48 6.94 11.72
C ILE A 217 -3.66 6.10 11.22
N VAL A 218 -4.88 6.67 11.27
CA VAL A 218 -6.10 6.01 10.81
C VAL A 218 -6.72 6.79 9.67
N THR A 219 -6.76 6.20 8.47
CA THR A 219 -7.41 6.78 7.29
C THR A 219 -8.90 6.42 7.28
N ARG A 220 -9.77 7.38 6.92
CA ARG A 220 -11.23 7.27 6.95
C ARG A 220 -11.88 7.61 5.59
N GLY A 221 -11.19 7.28 4.52
CA GLY A 221 -11.65 7.52 3.15
C GLY A 221 -12.02 8.99 2.89
N ALA A 222 -13.29 9.25 2.58
CA ALA A 222 -13.78 10.60 2.29
C ALA A 222 -13.85 11.54 3.52
N GLU A 223 -13.64 10.99 4.73
CA GLU A 223 -13.61 11.76 5.98
C GLU A 223 -12.19 12.20 6.37
N GLY A 224 -11.18 11.90 5.54
CA GLY A 224 -9.79 12.24 5.79
C GLY A 224 -9.08 11.22 6.65
N SER A 225 -8.27 11.66 7.61
CA SER A 225 -7.54 10.78 8.52
C SER A 225 -7.28 11.45 9.86
N VAL A 226 -6.92 10.65 10.86
CA VAL A 226 -6.50 11.13 12.18
C VAL A 226 -5.16 10.52 12.55
N VAL A 227 -4.26 11.34 13.09
CA VAL A 227 -2.98 10.93 13.65
C VAL A 227 -3.08 10.99 15.16
N HIS A 228 -3.04 9.83 15.82
CA HIS A 228 -3.01 9.72 17.28
C HIS A 228 -1.56 9.73 17.75
N LEU A 229 -1.21 10.66 18.64
CA LEU A 229 0.12 10.82 19.20
C LEU A 229 0.24 10.19 20.61
N PRO A 230 1.47 9.82 21.03
CA PRO A 230 1.68 9.11 22.30
C PRO A 230 1.29 9.93 23.55
N ASP A 231 1.27 11.26 23.42
CA ASP A 231 0.85 12.18 24.49
C ASP A 231 -0.67 12.40 24.58
N GLY A 232 -1.45 11.65 23.78
CA GLY A 232 -2.91 11.71 23.72
C GLY A 232 -3.46 12.79 22.78
N ARG A 233 -2.61 13.62 22.20
CA ARG A 233 -3.04 14.59 21.16
C ARG A 233 -3.46 13.85 19.89
N GLN A 234 -4.37 14.46 19.18
CA GLN A 234 -4.82 14.03 17.86
C GLN A 234 -4.64 15.16 16.85
N VAL A 235 -4.21 14.82 15.63
CA VAL A 235 -4.13 15.73 14.50
C VAL A 235 -5.12 15.25 13.45
N ASP A 236 -6.21 16.00 13.27
CA ASP A 236 -7.19 15.73 12.23
C ASP A 236 -6.69 16.25 10.89
N ILE A 237 -6.65 15.37 9.90
CA ILE A 237 -6.23 15.68 8.54
C ILE A 237 -7.47 15.74 7.65
N PRO A 238 -7.77 16.90 7.06
CA PRO A 238 -8.95 17.03 6.19
C PRO A 238 -8.77 16.22 4.90
N PRO A 239 -9.87 15.68 4.34
CA PRO A 239 -9.83 15.09 3.01
C PRO A 239 -9.65 16.17 1.96
N VAL A 240 -8.97 15.84 0.86
CA VAL A 240 -8.98 16.67 -0.34
C VAL A 240 -10.01 16.11 -1.31
N ARG A 241 -10.97 16.94 -1.72
CA ARG A 241 -12.01 16.52 -2.66
C ARG A 241 -11.37 16.23 -4.03
N PRO A 242 -11.51 15.00 -4.57
CA PRO A 242 -10.96 14.67 -5.89
C PRO A 242 -11.76 15.36 -7.00
N ALA A 243 -11.13 15.59 -8.15
CA ALA A 243 -11.81 16.12 -9.33
C ALA A 243 -12.92 15.16 -9.82
N GLN A 244 -12.68 13.86 -9.69
CA GLN A 244 -13.65 12.79 -9.95
C GLN A 244 -13.24 11.54 -9.16
N VAL A 245 -14.18 10.64 -8.91
CA VAL A 245 -13.91 9.32 -8.32
C VAL A 245 -13.98 8.31 -9.45
N VAL A 246 -12.83 7.71 -9.78
CA VAL A 246 -12.68 6.79 -10.92
C VAL A 246 -12.28 5.40 -10.43
N ASP A 247 -11.23 5.30 -9.62
CA ASP A 247 -10.71 4.02 -9.15
C ASP A 247 -10.05 4.18 -7.77
N PRO A 248 -10.61 3.59 -6.71
CA PRO A 248 -10.07 3.68 -5.36
C PRO A 248 -8.82 2.81 -5.13
N THR A 249 -8.51 1.86 -6.04
CA THR A 249 -7.37 0.93 -5.88
C THR A 249 -6.06 1.70 -5.80
N GLY A 250 -5.24 1.44 -4.78
CA GLY A 250 -3.95 2.08 -4.57
C GLY A 250 -4.01 3.50 -3.97
N CYS A 251 -5.19 3.99 -3.57
CA CYS A 251 -5.27 5.26 -2.83
C CYS A 251 -4.58 5.18 -1.48
N GLY A 252 -4.68 4.02 -0.81
CA GLY A 252 -3.94 3.72 0.40
C GLY A 252 -2.42 3.79 0.18
N ASP A 253 -1.92 3.18 -0.89
CA ASP A 253 -0.50 3.20 -1.24
C ASP A 253 -0.01 4.62 -1.54
N ALA A 254 -0.82 5.42 -2.25
CA ALA A 254 -0.52 6.83 -2.48
C ALA A 254 -0.46 7.62 -1.15
N TYR A 255 -1.39 7.37 -0.24
CA TYR A 255 -1.37 7.96 1.09
C TYR A 255 -0.07 7.60 1.85
N ARG A 256 0.34 6.32 1.86
CA ARG A 256 1.59 5.83 2.49
C ARG A 256 2.82 6.49 1.86
N ALA A 257 2.84 6.69 0.57
CA ALA A 257 3.92 7.42 -0.11
C ALA A 257 4.02 8.88 0.36
N GLY A 258 2.88 9.54 0.56
CA GLY A 258 2.82 10.88 1.14
C GLY A 258 3.34 10.93 2.58
N LEU A 259 2.99 9.94 3.41
CA LEU A 259 3.55 9.81 4.77
C LEU A 259 5.06 9.65 4.73
N LEU A 260 5.58 8.74 3.90
CA LEU A 260 7.02 8.55 3.74
C LEU A 260 7.73 9.82 3.30
N PHE A 261 7.14 10.57 2.35
CA PHE A 261 7.71 11.83 1.88
C PHE A 261 7.81 12.85 3.01
N GLY A 262 6.76 13.05 3.80
CA GLY A 262 6.77 13.97 4.92
C GLY A 262 7.78 13.57 5.99
N LEU A 263 7.83 12.28 6.36
CA LEU A 263 8.77 11.75 7.35
C LEU A 263 10.23 11.84 6.88
N LEU A 264 10.52 11.59 5.60
CA LEU A 264 11.85 11.73 5.03
C LEU A 264 12.36 13.19 5.04
N ASN A 265 11.46 14.17 5.06
CA ASN A 265 11.75 15.59 5.07
C ASN A 265 11.53 16.25 6.44
N ASP A 266 11.35 15.47 7.50
CA ASP A 266 11.15 15.93 8.89
C ASP A 266 9.99 16.93 9.06
N MET A 267 8.93 16.77 8.25
CA MET A 267 7.75 17.65 8.29
C MET A 267 6.87 17.31 9.50
N ASP A 268 6.11 18.30 9.97
CA ASP A 268 5.09 18.09 11.01
C ASP A 268 3.95 17.18 10.52
N TRP A 269 3.16 16.64 11.46
CA TRP A 269 2.10 15.70 11.13
C TRP A 269 0.95 16.30 10.33
N GLU A 270 0.68 17.59 10.52
CA GLU A 270 -0.37 18.27 9.76
C GLU A 270 0.01 18.38 8.27
N THR A 271 1.23 18.85 7.99
CA THR A 271 1.77 18.94 6.62
C THR A 271 1.94 17.55 5.99
N THR A 272 2.51 16.59 6.74
CA THR A 272 2.70 15.20 6.29
C THR A 272 1.36 14.55 5.91
N GLY A 273 0.35 14.66 6.76
CA GLY A 273 -0.98 14.11 6.50
C GLY A 273 -1.69 14.78 5.33
N ARG A 274 -1.54 16.09 5.17
CA ARG A 274 -2.10 16.85 4.03
C ARG A 274 -1.45 16.45 2.71
N ILE A 275 -0.14 16.21 2.68
CA ILE A 275 0.57 15.66 1.50
C ILE A 275 -0.02 14.30 1.15
N ALA A 276 -0.18 13.41 2.12
CA ALA A 276 -0.75 12.08 1.95
C ALA A 276 -2.19 12.13 1.44
N SER A 277 -3.03 13.00 2.02
CA SER A 277 -4.43 13.21 1.62
C SER A 277 -4.55 13.72 0.18
N LEU A 278 -3.74 14.71 -0.19
CA LEU A 278 -3.75 15.25 -1.56
C LEU A 278 -3.30 14.20 -2.59
N LEU A 279 -2.27 13.42 -2.29
CA LEU A 279 -1.78 12.41 -3.22
C LEU A 279 -2.82 11.30 -3.44
N GLY A 280 -3.51 10.86 -2.37
CA GLY A 280 -4.65 9.94 -2.48
C GLY A 280 -5.79 10.51 -3.35
N SER A 281 -6.10 11.79 -3.19
CA SER A 281 -7.11 12.49 -3.99
C SER A 281 -6.73 12.60 -5.48
N ILE A 282 -5.45 12.78 -5.79
CA ILE A 282 -4.96 12.77 -7.18
C ILE A 282 -5.06 11.37 -7.78
N LYS A 283 -4.69 10.35 -7.02
CA LYS A 283 -4.70 8.95 -7.48
C LYS A 283 -6.13 8.47 -7.80
N ILE A 284 -7.10 8.73 -6.95
CA ILE A 284 -8.48 8.22 -7.11
C ILE A 284 -9.16 8.71 -8.40
N ALA A 285 -8.67 9.82 -8.96
CA ALA A 285 -9.19 10.40 -10.20
C ALA A 285 -8.68 9.69 -11.48
N GLN A 286 -7.88 8.63 -11.36
CA GLN A 286 -7.27 7.92 -12.48
C GLN A 286 -7.41 6.40 -12.31
N VAL A 287 -7.59 5.69 -13.45
CA VAL A 287 -7.63 4.22 -13.48
C VAL A 287 -6.24 3.64 -13.25
N GLY A 288 -6.17 2.54 -12.47
CA GLY A 288 -4.93 1.81 -12.17
C GLY A 288 -4.08 2.52 -11.12
N THR A 289 -3.16 1.77 -10.54
CA THR A 289 -2.41 2.20 -9.35
C THR A 289 -1.17 3.05 -9.66
N GLN A 290 -0.63 2.95 -10.90
CA GLN A 290 0.61 3.61 -11.33
C GLN A 290 0.47 4.36 -12.66
N HIS A 291 -0.74 4.84 -13.00
CA HIS A 291 -1.01 5.50 -14.29
C HIS A 291 -1.18 7.02 -14.19
N HIS A 292 -1.46 7.56 -13.02
CA HIS A 292 -1.53 9.00 -12.80
C HIS A 292 -0.12 9.62 -12.96
N ARG A 293 -0.09 10.83 -13.49
CA ARG A 293 1.14 11.57 -13.75
C ARG A 293 1.11 12.88 -13.00
N LEU A 294 2.26 13.24 -12.47
CA LEU A 294 2.44 14.46 -11.69
C LEU A 294 3.94 14.76 -11.61
N THR A 295 4.28 16.03 -11.70
CA THR A 295 5.62 16.49 -11.36
C THR A 295 5.65 17.03 -9.92
N PRO A 296 6.81 17.07 -9.26
CA PRO A 296 6.92 17.69 -7.93
C PRO A 296 6.47 19.15 -7.91
N GLY A 297 6.68 19.89 -9.01
CA GLY A 297 6.24 21.28 -9.12
C GLY A 297 4.71 21.40 -9.16
N GLU A 298 4.04 20.59 -9.99
CA GLU A 298 2.58 20.53 -10.04
C GLU A 298 1.96 20.10 -8.71
N PHE A 299 2.62 19.18 -7.99
CA PHE A 299 2.16 18.76 -6.67
C PHE A 299 2.22 19.91 -5.67
N ARG A 300 3.34 20.63 -5.61
CA ARG A 300 3.48 21.80 -4.71
C ARG A 300 2.44 22.87 -4.98
N GLU A 301 2.14 23.13 -6.26
CA GLU A 301 1.11 24.10 -6.61
C GLU A 301 -0.28 23.65 -6.16
N ARG A 302 -0.67 22.40 -6.43
CA ARG A 302 -1.94 21.83 -5.96
C ARG A 302 -2.04 21.80 -4.43
N PHE A 303 -0.92 21.54 -3.74
CA PHE A 303 -0.86 21.61 -2.28
C PHE A 303 -1.17 23.03 -1.78
N ARG A 304 -0.52 24.04 -2.38
CA ARG A 304 -0.75 25.44 -2.05
C ARG A 304 -2.22 25.86 -2.33
N GLU A 305 -2.79 25.41 -3.43
CA GLU A 305 -4.20 25.67 -3.76
C GLU A 305 -5.16 25.01 -2.77
N ALA A 306 -4.89 23.77 -2.36
CA ALA A 306 -5.74 23.02 -1.46
C ALA A 306 -5.69 23.51 0.00
N PHE A 307 -4.53 23.97 0.47
CA PHE A 307 -4.30 24.23 1.89
C PHE A 307 -3.89 25.68 2.21
N GLY A 308 -3.60 26.51 1.20
CA GLY A 308 -3.32 27.95 1.37
C GLY A 308 -1.92 28.30 1.84
N TYR A 309 -1.01 27.33 1.97
CA TYR A 309 0.41 27.53 2.34
C TYR A 309 1.34 26.62 1.53
N ARG A 310 2.65 26.86 1.62
CA ARG A 310 3.65 26.00 0.98
C ARG A 310 4.04 24.85 1.90
N MET A 311 4.32 23.69 1.35
CA MET A 311 4.72 22.50 2.09
C MET A 311 6.21 22.48 2.49
N ASP A 312 7.01 23.44 1.99
CA ASP A 312 8.46 23.61 2.16
C ASP A 312 8.80 24.93 2.88
#